data_790a19f6fe1a39bd189eaa7dad339cc6
#
_entry.id   790a19f6fe1a39bd189eaa7dad339cc6
#
_cell.length_a   1.000
_cell.length_b   1.000
_cell.length_c   1.000
_cell.angle_alpha   90.00
_cell.angle_beta   90.00
_cell.angle_gamma   90.00
#
_symmetry.space_group_name_H-M   'P 1'
#
loop_
_entity.id
_entity.type
_entity.pdbx_description
1 polymer ?
#
loop_
_entity_poly.entity_id
_entity_poly.type
_entity_poly.pdbx_seq_one_letter_code
_entity_poly.pdbx_strand_id
1 'polypeptide(L)'
;MSTHNYFLSKSLHSARNTAMRFCPIIFFSLSILSTVSLSAQKLAVMETAFGNRCVVESIVLTKRAGFQGVQIHTGKLDANGVLTLSIQSLQEEFLAASKKHEIEIISLCAGSMNRINVWKDGPDRDRGLTIMKQSIEACDALGCKVLLFPFFGPSNFQKGEEKIAGVTKFIEEILPIARKHGVTLGIESPITYDRVLELFKRLENPPNVKMYYDTGNMMRGGEDIYTALQKLGNDAICEIHLKPEGNIHFGKGKTDLPKLAGSLDKIGYDKWLVFEARGGITNGDTKLSEENLKGMKKLVALRKE
;
A
#
# COMPACT_ATOMS: atom_id res chain seq x y z
N MET A 1 -4.49 11.81 75.49
CA MET A 1 -4.34 13.11 76.16
C MET A 1 -5.01 14.14 75.28
N SER A 2 -6.16 14.47 75.69
CA SER A 2 -6.74 15.72 76.22
C SER A 2 -7.17 16.61 75.04
N THR A 3 -8.50 16.63 74.71
CA THR A 3 -9.60 17.46 75.23
C THR A 3 -9.51 18.92 74.77
N HIS A 4 -10.47 19.62 74.27
CA HIS A 4 -11.80 20.03 74.65
C HIS A 4 -12.30 20.96 73.52
N ASN A 5 -13.47 20.85 72.94
CA ASN A 5 -14.79 21.31 73.39
C ASN A 5 -15.12 22.80 73.31
N TYR A 6 -16.36 23.06 72.74
CA TYR A 6 -17.38 24.09 73.01
C TYR A 6 -17.19 25.45 72.28
N PHE A 7 -18.20 26.15 71.75
CA PHE A 7 -19.59 26.35 72.10
C PHE A 7 -20.41 26.95 70.96
N LEU A 8 -21.69 26.68 71.03
CA LEU A 8 -22.84 27.21 70.29
C LEU A 8 -22.99 28.73 70.35
N SER A 9 -23.58 29.36 69.32
CA SER A 9 -24.69 30.24 69.53
C SER A 9 -25.58 30.43 68.28
N LYS A 10 -26.90 30.38 68.56
CA LYS A 10 -28.03 30.61 67.64
C LYS A 10 -28.18 32.10 67.36
N SER A 11 -28.62 32.46 66.14
CA SER A 11 -29.66 33.48 66.04
C SER A 11 -30.43 33.37 64.72
N LEU A 12 -31.74 33.41 64.87
CA LEU A 12 -32.79 33.44 63.85
C LEU A 12 -32.87 34.85 63.21
N HIS A 13 -33.18 34.92 61.93
CA HIS A 13 -34.30 35.68 61.35
C HIS A 13 -34.06 36.00 59.89
N SER A 14 -34.91 35.68 59.07
CA SER A 14 -35.79 36.41 58.17
C SER A 14 -35.86 35.86 56.75
N ALA A 15 -37.00 35.30 56.47
CA ALA A 15 -37.41 34.91 55.10
C ALA A 15 -37.58 36.14 54.20
N ARG A 16 -37.00 36.13 53.06
CA ARG A 16 -37.45 36.89 51.90
C ARG A 16 -37.59 35.99 50.70
N ASN A 17 -38.84 35.78 50.30
CA ASN A 17 -39.25 35.17 49.06
C ASN A 17 -38.69 35.97 47.87
N THR A 18 -37.81 35.36 47.11
CA THR A 18 -37.42 35.86 45.77
C THR A 18 -37.78 34.78 44.76
N ALA A 19 -38.83 35.03 43.99
CA ALA A 19 -39.29 34.19 42.93
C ALA A 19 -38.19 34.10 41.86
N MET A 20 -37.51 32.93 41.70
CA MET A 20 -36.65 32.63 40.60
C MET A 20 -37.51 32.39 39.35
N ARG A 21 -37.45 33.29 38.40
CA ARG A 21 -37.95 33.09 37.05
C ARG A 21 -37.05 32.07 36.37
N PHE A 22 -37.54 30.86 36.11
CA PHE A 22 -36.91 29.87 35.24
C PHE A 22 -36.97 30.37 33.80
N CYS A 23 -35.81 30.73 33.22
CA CYS A 23 -35.64 30.93 31.80
C CYS A 23 -35.34 29.55 31.17
N PRO A 24 -36.13 29.03 30.23
CA PRO A 24 -35.78 27.77 29.57
C PRO A 24 -34.63 28.03 28.63
N ILE A 25 -33.46 27.51 28.98
CA ILE A 25 -32.31 27.42 28.05
C ILE A 25 -32.64 26.31 27.04
N ILE A 26 -33.08 26.73 25.86
CA ILE A 26 -33.23 25.82 24.71
C ILE A 26 -31.83 25.44 24.25
N PHE A 27 -31.38 24.22 24.60
CA PHE A 27 -30.19 23.63 24.02
C PHE A 27 -30.49 23.25 22.55
N PHE A 28 -30.09 24.10 21.63
CA PHE A 28 -29.95 23.72 20.24
C PHE A 28 -28.75 22.77 20.17
N SER A 29 -28.99 21.46 20.16
CA SER A 29 -27.97 20.48 19.79
C SER A 29 -27.74 20.62 18.29
N LEU A 30 -26.69 21.36 17.94
CA LEU A 30 -26.16 21.41 16.58
C LEU A 30 -25.52 20.05 16.32
N SER A 31 -26.27 19.12 15.74
CA SER A 31 -25.71 17.87 15.20
C SER A 31 -24.83 18.25 14.02
N ILE A 32 -23.53 18.38 14.28
CA ILE A 32 -22.54 18.44 13.22
C ILE A 32 -22.55 17.06 12.58
N LEU A 33 -23.34 16.89 11.52
CA LEU A 33 -23.10 15.80 10.56
C LEU A 33 -21.73 16.09 9.93
N SER A 34 -20.69 15.48 10.49
CA SER A 34 -19.44 15.33 9.80
C SER A 34 -19.72 14.46 8.56
N THR A 35 -19.96 15.10 7.44
CA THR A 35 -19.86 14.43 6.14
C THR A 35 -18.43 13.95 6.04
N VAL A 36 -18.19 12.68 6.35
CA VAL A 36 -16.96 11.99 5.95
C VAL A 36 -16.99 12.03 4.42
N SER A 37 -16.30 13.02 3.84
CA SER A 37 -16.02 13.01 2.42
C SER A 37 -15.21 11.73 2.17
N LEU A 38 -15.85 10.70 1.64
CA LEU A 38 -15.10 9.56 1.13
C LEU A 38 -14.16 10.13 0.07
N SER A 39 -12.88 10.15 0.40
CA SER A 39 -11.84 10.50 -0.56
C SER A 39 -12.01 9.58 -1.77
N ALA A 40 -12.23 10.16 -2.94
CA ALA A 40 -12.37 9.39 -4.17
C ALA A 40 -11.18 8.42 -4.29
N GLN A 41 -11.47 7.15 -4.60
CA GLN A 41 -10.47 6.09 -4.74
C GLN A 41 -9.32 6.54 -5.64
N LYS A 42 -8.10 6.56 -5.11
CA LYS A 42 -6.91 7.01 -5.83
C LYS A 42 -6.41 5.95 -6.82
N LEU A 43 -6.06 6.40 -8.04
CA LEU A 43 -5.61 5.55 -9.14
C LEU A 43 -4.17 5.88 -9.53
N ALA A 44 -3.34 4.85 -9.59
CA ALA A 44 -1.93 4.95 -9.96
C ALA A 44 -1.56 3.98 -11.08
N VAL A 45 -0.35 4.12 -11.59
CA VAL A 45 0.21 3.26 -12.64
C VAL A 45 1.63 2.84 -12.26
N MET A 46 1.99 1.60 -12.57
CA MET A 46 3.38 1.17 -12.50
C MET A 46 4.13 1.65 -13.76
N GLU A 47 5.29 2.27 -13.60
CA GLU A 47 6.05 2.88 -14.72
C GLU A 47 6.39 1.91 -15.84
N THR A 48 6.44 0.60 -15.55
CA THR A 48 6.66 -0.43 -16.57
C THR A 48 5.56 -0.48 -17.63
N ALA A 49 4.39 0.10 -17.36
CA ALA A 49 3.33 0.28 -18.35
C ALA A 49 3.73 1.25 -19.48
N PHE A 50 4.74 2.08 -19.26
CA PHE A 50 5.34 2.98 -20.25
C PHE A 50 6.60 2.40 -20.89
N GLY A 51 7.02 1.19 -20.52
CA GLY A 51 8.30 0.59 -20.93
C GLY A 51 9.49 1.06 -20.09
N ASN A 52 9.27 1.89 -19.08
CA ASN A 52 10.30 2.49 -18.25
C ASN A 52 10.65 1.64 -17.03
N ARG A 53 11.87 1.84 -16.51
CA ARG A 53 12.33 1.26 -15.25
C ARG A 53 13.30 2.24 -14.59
N CYS A 54 12.90 2.89 -13.52
CA CYS A 54 13.68 3.89 -12.80
C CYS A 54 14.03 5.10 -13.70
N VAL A 55 13.02 5.68 -14.34
CA VAL A 55 13.17 6.79 -15.30
C VAL A 55 12.27 7.95 -14.90
N VAL A 56 12.85 9.13 -14.69
CA VAL A 56 12.13 10.34 -14.21
C VAL A 56 10.98 10.74 -15.15
N GLU A 57 11.12 10.51 -16.46
CA GLU A 57 10.05 10.79 -17.44
C GLU A 57 8.76 10.04 -17.13
N SER A 58 8.80 8.93 -16.38
CA SER A 58 7.61 8.19 -15.95
C SER A 58 6.62 9.06 -15.19
N ILE A 59 7.08 10.09 -14.46
CA ILE A 59 6.23 11.08 -13.80
C ILE A 59 5.40 11.86 -14.82
N VAL A 60 6.05 12.34 -15.88
CA VAL A 60 5.39 13.12 -16.96
C VAL A 60 4.37 12.25 -17.70
N LEU A 61 4.75 11.01 -18.01
CA LEU A 61 3.88 10.05 -18.69
C LEU A 61 2.66 9.68 -17.83
N THR A 62 2.86 9.55 -16.51
CA THR A 62 1.78 9.32 -15.55
C THR A 62 0.75 10.45 -15.57
N LYS A 63 1.23 11.72 -15.53
CA LYS A 63 0.34 12.90 -15.64
C LYS A 63 -0.41 12.91 -16.96
N ARG A 64 0.31 12.67 -18.07
CA ARG A 64 -0.29 12.61 -19.42
C ARG A 64 -1.36 11.53 -19.53
N ALA A 65 -1.12 10.35 -18.97
CA ALA A 65 -2.08 9.25 -18.96
C ALA A 65 -3.29 9.49 -18.03
N GLY A 66 -3.26 10.54 -17.18
CA GLY A 66 -4.35 10.94 -16.31
C GLY A 66 -4.43 10.22 -14.96
N PHE A 67 -3.34 9.58 -14.52
CA PHE A 67 -3.23 8.98 -13.18
C PHE A 67 -2.79 10.03 -12.15
N GLN A 68 -3.01 9.72 -10.86
CA GLN A 68 -2.69 10.58 -9.73
C GLN A 68 -1.37 10.19 -9.05
N GLY A 69 -0.92 8.96 -9.26
CA GLY A 69 0.30 8.42 -8.65
C GLY A 69 1.01 7.42 -9.54
N VAL A 70 2.27 7.18 -9.20
CA VAL A 70 3.15 6.24 -9.93
C VAL A 70 3.91 5.34 -8.96
N GLN A 71 4.03 4.05 -9.31
CA GLN A 71 4.97 3.13 -8.70
C GLN A 71 6.25 3.09 -9.54
N ILE A 72 7.38 3.34 -8.88
CA ILE A 72 8.71 3.41 -9.52
C ILE A 72 9.53 2.14 -9.24
N HIS A 73 10.21 1.65 -10.23
CA HIS A 73 11.16 0.53 -10.11
C HIS A 73 12.46 1.01 -9.45
N THR A 74 13.05 0.23 -8.54
CA THR A 74 14.29 0.63 -7.84
C THR A 74 15.55 0.53 -8.72
N GLY A 75 15.43 0.00 -9.93
CA GLY A 75 16.54 -0.18 -10.84
C GLY A 75 17.35 -1.44 -10.56
N LYS A 76 18.68 -1.37 -10.77
CA LYS A 76 19.61 -2.50 -10.64
C LYS A 76 20.83 -2.07 -9.86
N LEU A 77 21.53 -3.02 -9.24
CA LEU A 77 22.88 -2.78 -8.71
C LEU A 77 23.86 -2.61 -9.88
N ASP A 78 24.74 -1.63 -9.75
CA ASP A 78 25.92 -1.49 -10.60
C ASP A 78 27.06 -2.44 -10.16
N ALA A 79 28.22 -2.31 -10.80
CA ALA A 79 29.42 -3.11 -10.48
C ALA A 79 29.97 -2.85 -9.07
N ASN A 80 29.68 -1.68 -8.49
CA ASN A 80 30.11 -1.29 -7.15
C ASN A 80 29.07 -1.63 -6.06
N GLY A 81 27.95 -2.27 -6.43
CA GLY A 81 26.88 -2.60 -5.51
C GLY A 81 25.97 -1.42 -5.16
N VAL A 82 25.93 -0.37 -5.99
CA VAL A 82 25.05 0.78 -5.83
C VAL A 82 23.76 0.57 -6.62
N LEU A 83 22.62 0.66 -5.95
CA LEU A 83 21.31 0.54 -6.59
C LEU A 83 20.99 1.83 -7.36
N THR A 84 20.45 1.73 -8.57
CA THR A 84 20.16 2.91 -9.40
C THR A 84 19.39 3.99 -8.65
N LEU A 85 18.31 3.63 -7.95
CA LEU A 85 17.47 4.60 -7.24
C LEU A 85 18.05 5.04 -5.87
N SER A 86 19.19 4.51 -5.43
CA SER A 86 19.90 5.01 -4.25
C SER A 86 20.82 6.20 -4.55
N ILE A 87 20.96 6.57 -5.83
CA ILE A 87 21.74 7.74 -6.26
C ILE A 87 20.97 9.00 -5.89
N GLN A 88 21.54 9.83 -5.00
CA GLN A 88 20.88 11.00 -4.44
C GLN A 88 20.39 11.99 -5.51
N SER A 89 21.22 12.31 -6.52
CA SER A 89 20.82 13.24 -7.59
C SER A 89 19.60 12.74 -8.37
N LEU A 90 19.49 11.42 -8.60
CA LEU A 90 18.32 10.83 -9.24
C LEU A 90 17.06 10.91 -8.36
N GLN A 91 17.22 10.71 -7.05
CA GLN A 91 16.09 10.89 -6.11
C GLN A 91 15.60 12.34 -6.10
N GLU A 92 16.50 13.32 -6.10
CA GLU A 92 16.17 14.74 -6.19
C GLU A 92 15.44 15.07 -7.50
N GLU A 93 15.85 14.49 -8.63
CA GLU A 93 15.15 14.66 -9.92
C GLU A 93 13.72 14.07 -9.86
N PHE A 94 13.53 12.89 -9.29
CA PHE A 94 12.20 12.29 -9.09
C PHE A 94 11.31 13.17 -8.22
N LEU A 95 11.82 13.67 -7.09
CA LEU A 95 11.08 14.55 -6.20
C LEU A 95 10.69 15.87 -6.86
N ALA A 96 11.62 16.48 -7.61
CA ALA A 96 11.37 17.69 -8.35
C ALA A 96 10.29 17.50 -9.43
N ALA A 97 10.36 16.40 -10.18
CA ALA A 97 9.36 16.06 -11.20
C ALA A 97 7.99 15.76 -10.56
N SER A 98 7.96 14.97 -9.47
CA SER A 98 6.75 14.65 -8.69
C SER A 98 6.04 15.93 -8.24
N LYS A 99 6.77 16.86 -7.63
CA LYS A 99 6.25 18.17 -7.19
C LYS A 99 5.76 19.01 -8.36
N LYS A 100 6.56 19.11 -9.44
CA LYS A 100 6.23 19.93 -10.62
C LYS A 100 4.96 19.46 -11.32
N HIS A 101 4.74 18.16 -11.42
CA HIS A 101 3.63 17.57 -12.15
C HIS A 101 2.47 17.13 -11.24
N GLU A 102 2.59 17.34 -9.92
CA GLU A 102 1.57 16.93 -8.92
C GLU A 102 1.22 15.44 -9.05
N ILE A 103 2.24 14.60 -9.17
CA ILE A 103 2.12 13.13 -9.21
C ILE A 103 2.76 12.55 -7.95
N GLU A 104 2.00 11.78 -7.19
CA GLU A 104 2.51 11.11 -5.99
C GLU A 104 3.36 9.89 -6.36
N ILE A 105 4.58 9.77 -5.80
CA ILE A 105 5.33 8.52 -5.83
C ILE A 105 4.77 7.66 -4.71
N ILE A 106 3.91 6.70 -5.07
CA ILE A 106 3.10 5.96 -4.08
C ILE A 106 3.86 4.82 -3.44
N SER A 107 4.66 4.12 -4.23
CA SER A 107 5.43 2.96 -3.81
C SER A 107 6.63 2.72 -4.73
N LEU A 108 7.57 1.91 -4.26
CA LEU A 108 8.66 1.41 -5.10
C LEU A 108 8.49 -0.08 -5.37
N CYS A 109 9.10 -0.55 -6.46
CA CYS A 109 9.15 -1.96 -6.83
C CYS A 109 10.60 -2.46 -6.88
N ALA A 110 10.97 -3.39 -6.00
CA ALA A 110 12.28 -4.06 -6.01
C ALA A 110 12.35 -5.17 -7.08
N GLY A 111 11.96 -4.87 -8.31
CA GLY A 111 11.77 -5.85 -9.37
C GLY A 111 13.03 -6.62 -9.79
N SER A 112 14.24 -6.11 -9.48
CA SER A 112 15.49 -6.85 -9.66
C SER A 112 15.55 -8.13 -8.81
N MET A 113 14.79 -8.19 -7.70
CA MET A 113 14.66 -9.37 -6.84
C MET A 113 14.05 -10.59 -7.55
N ASN A 114 13.34 -10.41 -8.66
CA ASN A 114 12.77 -11.51 -9.45
C ASN A 114 13.79 -12.56 -9.93
N ARG A 115 15.07 -12.21 -9.97
CA ARG A 115 16.17 -13.07 -10.42
C ARG A 115 17.08 -13.54 -9.29
N ILE A 116 16.80 -13.15 -8.06
CA ILE A 116 17.61 -13.43 -6.88
C ILE A 116 17.04 -14.64 -6.14
N ASN A 117 17.90 -15.54 -5.71
CA ASN A 117 17.55 -16.63 -4.82
C ASN A 117 17.79 -16.21 -3.37
N VAL A 118 16.72 -15.87 -2.62
CA VAL A 118 16.85 -15.38 -1.24
C VAL A 118 16.72 -16.48 -0.18
N TRP A 119 16.25 -17.68 -0.54
CA TRP A 119 16.00 -18.74 0.44
C TRP A 119 17.22 -19.61 0.74
N LYS A 120 18.29 -19.53 -0.03
CA LYS A 120 19.57 -20.20 0.19
C LYS A 120 20.64 -19.18 0.56
N ASP A 121 21.48 -19.54 1.54
CA ASP A 121 22.68 -18.79 1.84
C ASP A 121 23.63 -18.78 0.62
N GLY A 122 24.30 -17.66 0.40
CA GLY A 122 25.27 -17.49 -0.70
C GLY A 122 25.16 -16.11 -1.38
N PRO A 123 25.97 -15.88 -2.43
CA PRO A 123 26.12 -14.57 -3.07
C PRO A 123 24.82 -13.93 -3.56
N ASP A 124 23.89 -14.74 -4.03
CA ASP A 124 22.57 -14.25 -4.46
C ASP A 124 21.79 -13.64 -3.28
N ARG A 125 21.79 -14.32 -2.12
CA ARG A 125 21.11 -13.84 -0.93
C ARG A 125 21.75 -12.55 -0.42
N ASP A 126 23.08 -12.46 -0.38
CA ASP A 126 23.81 -11.26 0.05
C ASP A 126 23.52 -10.08 -0.89
N ARG A 127 23.48 -10.34 -2.19
CA ARG A 127 23.06 -9.36 -3.18
C ARG A 127 21.61 -8.92 -2.97
N GLY A 128 20.71 -9.85 -2.65
CA GLY A 128 19.33 -9.56 -2.31
C GLY A 128 19.20 -8.65 -1.09
N LEU A 129 19.97 -8.91 -0.03
CA LEU A 129 20.02 -8.05 1.17
C LEU A 129 20.46 -6.62 0.83
N THR A 130 21.49 -6.48 -0.02
CA THR A 130 21.97 -5.18 -0.49
C THR A 130 20.89 -4.43 -1.27
N ILE A 131 20.20 -5.09 -2.21
CA ILE A 131 19.10 -4.51 -2.99
C ILE A 131 17.97 -4.05 -2.07
N MET A 132 17.52 -4.91 -1.16
CA MET A 132 16.39 -4.59 -0.29
C MET A 132 16.71 -3.46 0.68
N LYS A 133 17.90 -3.45 1.28
CA LYS A 133 18.35 -2.37 2.17
C LYS A 133 18.31 -1.03 1.43
N GLN A 134 18.97 -0.93 0.28
CA GLN A 134 19.01 0.32 -0.49
C GLN A 134 17.61 0.71 -1.04
N SER A 135 16.76 -0.26 -1.37
CA SER A 135 15.37 0.00 -1.79
C SER A 135 14.52 0.57 -0.64
N ILE A 136 14.71 0.09 0.59
CA ILE A 136 14.03 0.61 1.78
C ILE A 136 14.48 2.05 2.07
N GLU A 137 15.79 2.32 2.01
CA GLU A 137 16.36 3.66 2.16
C GLU A 137 15.85 4.63 1.08
N ALA A 138 15.72 4.15 -0.17
CA ALA A 138 15.14 4.93 -1.27
C ALA A 138 13.65 5.24 -1.07
N CYS A 139 12.85 4.31 -0.51
CA CYS A 139 11.46 4.59 -0.13
C CYS A 139 11.37 5.77 0.83
N ASP A 140 12.21 5.77 1.86
CA ASP A 140 12.23 6.86 2.86
C ASP A 140 12.66 8.18 2.23
N ALA A 141 13.72 8.18 1.41
CA ALA A 141 14.22 9.36 0.70
C ALA A 141 13.18 9.97 -0.25
N LEU A 142 12.35 9.13 -0.91
CA LEU A 142 11.29 9.57 -1.82
C LEU A 142 9.95 9.83 -1.11
N GLY A 143 9.87 9.60 0.20
CA GLY A 143 8.67 9.82 1.00
C GLY A 143 7.54 8.79 0.81
N CYS A 144 7.77 7.70 0.08
CA CYS A 144 6.80 6.61 -0.03
C CYS A 144 6.96 5.57 1.08
N LYS A 145 5.90 4.82 1.38
CA LYS A 145 5.88 3.91 2.54
C LYS A 145 5.65 2.45 2.17
N VAL A 146 5.56 2.12 0.90
CA VAL A 146 5.37 0.75 0.41
C VAL A 146 6.51 0.37 -0.54
N LEU A 147 7.15 -0.76 -0.26
CA LEU A 147 8.12 -1.41 -1.14
C LEU A 147 7.58 -2.75 -1.60
N LEU A 148 7.19 -2.86 -2.87
CA LEU A 148 6.83 -4.13 -3.47
C LEU A 148 8.06 -5.04 -3.53
N PHE A 149 7.95 -6.19 -2.88
CA PHE A 149 8.94 -7.24 -2.85
C PHE A 149 8.41 -8.47 -3.59
N PRO A 150 8.88 -8.72 -4.84
CA PRO A 150 8.37 -9.78 -5.68
C PRO A 150 9.03 -11.13 -5.38
N PHE A 151 8.23 -12.20 -5.38
CA PHE A 151 8.66 -13.58 -5.17
C PHE A 151 8.35 -14.46 -6.39
N PHE A 152 8.86 -14.06 -7.54
CA PHE A 152 8.79 -14.85 -8.76
C PHE A 152 10.10 -15.64 -8.99
N GLY A 153 10.10 -16.58 -9.93
CA GLY A 153 11.29 -17.33 -10.30
C GLY A 153 11.94 -18.08 -9.13
N PRO A 154 13.26 -17.89 -8.89
CA PRO A 154 14.01 -18.67 -7.90
C PRO A 154 13.47 -18.57 -6.47
N SER A 155 12.97 -17.41 -6.09
CA SER A 155 12.46 -17.14 -4.75
C SER A 155 10.98 -17.46 -4.55
N ASN A 156 10.31 -18.05 -5.55
CA ASN A 156 8.93 -18.50 -5.38
C ASN A 156 8.86 -19.61 -4.33
N PHE A 157 8.08 -19.37 -3.28
CA PHE A 157 7.92 -20.27 -2.12
C PHE A 157 6.56 -20.99 -2.07
N GLN A 158 5.85 -21.10 -3.20
CA GLN A 158 4.58 -21.84 -3.27
C GLN A 158 4.74 -23.28 -2.81
N LYS A 159 5.85 -23.92 -3.12
CA LYS A 159 6.19 -25.31 -2.75
C LYS A 159 7.56 -25.35 -2.09
N GLY A 160 7.70 -26.32 -1.17
CA GLY A 160 8.94 -26.57 -0.43
C GLY A 160 8.98 -25.87 0.91
N GLU A 161 9.19 -26.66 1.95
CA GLU A 161 9.31 -26.18 3.34
C GLU A 161 10.58 -25.33 3.51
N GLU A 162 11.67 -25.79 2.90
CA GLU A 162 12.97 -25.11 2.92
C GLU A 162 12.90 -23.72 2.28
N LYS A 163 12.04 -23.52 1.28
CA LYS A 163 11.90 -22.22 0.59
C LYS A 163 11.18 -21.21 1.48
N ILE A 164 10.05 -21.58 2.06
CA ILE A 164 9.34 -20.65 2.94
C ILE A 164 10.16 -20.35 4.19
N ALA A 165 10.86 -21.33 4.76
CA ALA A 165 11.75 -21.11 5.89
C ALA A 165 12.89 -20.15 5.55
N GLY A 166 13.54 -20.33 4.39
CA GLY A 166 14.61 -19.44 3.94
C GLY A 166 14.11 -18.02 3.61
N VAL A 167 12.92 -17.89 2.99
CA VAL A 167 12.27 -16.59 2.74
C VAL A 167 11.90 -15.92 4.05
N THR A 168 11.38 -16.65 5.05
CA THR A 168 11.10 -16.12 6.39
C THR A 168 12.37 -15.53 6.99
N LYS A 169 13.47 -16.31 7.05
CA LYS A 169 14.76 -15.85 7.57
C LYS A 169 15.29 -14.59 6.83
N PHE A 170 15.11 -14.52 5.51
CA PHE A 170 15.51 -13.34 4.74
C PHE A 170 14.71 -12.10 5.14
N ILE A 171 13.39 -12.23 5.28
CA ILE A 171 12.52 -11.10 5.67
C ILE A 171 12.81 -10.68 7.11
N GLU A 172 13.01 -11.59 8.04
CA GLU A 172 13.40 -11.29 9.43
C GLU A 172 14.67 -10.42 9.49
N GLU A 173 15.63 -10.64 8.60
CA GLU A 173 16.89 -9.89 8.55
C GLU A 173 16.72 -8.45 8.04
N ILE A 174 15.80 -8.21 7.09
CA ILE A 174 15.54 -6.87 6.55
C ILE A 174 14.46 -6.11 7.33
N LEU A 175 13.65 -6.81 8.12
CA LEU A 175 12.51 -6.25 8.83
C LEU A 175 12.88 -5.11 9.81
N PRO A 176 14.00 -5.19 10.59
CA PRO A 176 14.42 -4.09 11.44
C PRO A 176 14.73 -2.81 10.66
N ILE A 177 15.29 -2.94 9.45
CA ILE A 177 15.61 -1.80 8.58
C ILE A 177 14.29 -1.19 8.07
N ALA A 178 13.36 -2.03 7.58
CA ALA A 178 12.05 -1.57 7.13
C ALA A 178 11.27 -0.85 8.24
N ARG A 179 11.31 -1.36 9.47
CA ARG A 179 10.69 -0.71 10.65
C ARG A 179 11.33 0.65 10.94
N LYS A 180 12.66 0.74 10.93
CA LYS A 180 13.40 1.98 11.18
C LYS A 180 12.98 3.11 10.22
N HIS A 181 12.75 2.79 8.95
CA HIS A 181 12.36 3.73 7.91
C HIS A 181 10.83 3.87 7.72
N GLY A 182 10.04 3.14 8.52
CA GLY A 182 8.57 3.16 8.42
C GLY A 182 8.04 2.61 7.09
N VAL A 183 8.77 1.65 6.49
CA VAL A 183 8.43 1.05 5.20
C VAL A 183 7.69 -0.27 5.41
N THR A 184 6.60 -0.44 4.68
CA THR A 184 5.86 -1.71 4.56
C THR A 184 6.43 -2.52 3.40
N LEU A 185 6.80 -3.77 3.68
CA LEU A 185 7.20 -4.75 2.67
C LEU A 185 5.94 -5.39 2.09
N GLY A 186 5.66 -5.10 0.83
CA GLY A 186 4.52 -5.65 0.10
C GLY A 186 4.91 -6.93 -0.64
N ILE A 187 4.49 -8.08 -0.14
CA ILE A 187 4.78 -9.38 -0.74
C ILE A 187 3.91 -9.59 -1.97
N GLU A 188 4.55 -9.67 -3.14
CA GLU A 188 3.87 -9.95 -4.40
C GLU A 188 4.36 -11.27 -5.01
N SER A 189 3.43 -12.14 -5.39
CA SER A 189 3.77 -13.43 -5.99
C SER A 189 2.55 -14.09 -6.62
N PRO A 190 2.73 -15.00 -7.59
CA PRO A 190 1.67 -15.91 -8.06
C PRO A 190 1.49 -17.09 -7.07
N ILE A 191 1.44 -16.79 -5.79
CA ILE A 191 1.32 -17.74 -4.67
C ILE A 191 -0.09 -17.65 -4.10
N THR A 192 -0.63 -18.76 -3.63
CA THR A 192 -1.95 -18.80 -3.01
C THR A 192 -1.98 -17.92 -1.75
N TYR A 193 -3.14 -17.34 -1.47
CA TYR A 193 -3.29 -16.50 -0.28
C TYR A 193 -3.01 -17.28 1.02
N ASP A 194 -3.36 -18.57 1.09
CA ASP A 194 -3.06 -19.43 2.25
C ASP A 194 -1.55 -19.53 2.51
N ARG A 195 -0.75 -19.64 1.44
CA ARG A 195 0.71 -19.70 1.55
C ARG A 195 1.32 -18.36 1.98
N VAL A 196 0.71 -17.25 1.56
CA VAL A 196 1.10 -15.91 2.04
C VAL A 196 0.75 -15.75 3.53
N LEU A 197 -0.44 -16.19 3.95
CA LEU A 197 -0.82 -16.17 5.37
C LEU A 197 0.08 -17.06 6.23
N GLU A 198 0.53 -18.20 5.70
CA GLU A 198 1.53 -19.04 6.37
C GLU A 198 2.85 -18.29 6.59
N LEU A 199 3.34 -17.55 5.56
CA LEU A 199 4.53 -16.70 5.69
C LEU A 199 4.32 -15.64 6.77
N PHE A 200 3.17 -14.95 6.78
CA PHE A 200 2.87 -13.92 7.78
C PHE A 200 2.86 -14.51 9.19
N LYS A 201 2.26 -15.68 9.37
CA LYS A 201 2.25 -16.39 10.67
C LYS A 201 3.65 -16.78 11.13
N ARG A 202 4.53 -17.23 10.24
CA ARG A 202 5.94 -17.55 10.55
C ARG A 202 6.73 -16.32 11.00
N LEU A 203 6.40 -15.17 10.43
CA LEU A 203 6.95 -13.85 10.79
C LEU A 203 6.28 -13.23 12.02
N GLU A 204 5.37 -13.95 12.72
CA GLU A 204 4.58 -13.44 13.85
C GLU A 204 3.69 -12.24 13.49
N ASN A 205 3.19 -12.19 12.25
CA ASN A 205 2.28 -11.16 11.71
C ASN A 205 2.75 -9.71 11.95
N PRO A 206 3.95 -9.32 11.53
CA PRO A 206 4.44 -7.98 11.74
C PRO A 206 3.60 -6.95 10.96
N PRO A 207 3.29 -5.78 11.54
CA PRO A 207 2.37 -4.81 10.92
C PRO A 207 2.87 -4.21 9.62
N ASN A 208 4.19 -4.27 9.38
CA ASN A 208 4.85 -3.75 8.19
C ASN A 208 5.27 -4.83 7.17
N VAL A 209 4.68 -6.03 7.23
CA VAL A 209 4.71 -7.01 6.14
C VAL A 209 3.27 -7.28 5.73
N LYS A 210 2.94 -6.98 4.48
CA LYS A 210 1.57 -7.08 3.95
C LYS A 210 1.60 -7.68 2.55
N MET A 211 0.47 -8.11 2.06
CA MET A 211 0.34 -8.53 0.68
C MET A 211 0.26 -7.33 -0.24
N TYR A 212 1.08 -7.31 -1.29
CA TYR A 212 0.84 -6.51 -2.47
C TYR A 212 -0.03 -7.34 -3.42
N TYR A 213 -1.33 -7.07 -3.41
CA TYR A 213 -2.31 -7.94 -4.05
C TYR A 213 -2.36 -7.69 -5.56
N ASP A 214 -2.04 -8.67 -6.39
CA ASP A 214 -2.12 -8.56 -7.84
C ASP A 214 -3.21 -9.46 -8.40
N THR A 215 -4.26 -8.86 -8.96
CA THR A 215 -5.42 -9.57 -9.48
C THR A 215 -5.08 -10.58 -10.58
N GLY A 216 -4.15 -10.24 -11.48
CA GLY A 216 -3.74 -11.12 -12.58
C GLY A 216 -2.82 -12.26 -12.12
N ASN A 217 -1.95 -12.01 -11.15
CA ASN A 217 -1.06 -13.03 -10.60
C ASN A 217 -1.83 -14.06 -9.79
N MET A 218 -2.79 -13.61 -8.98
CA MET A 218 -3.65 -14.49 -8.19
C MET A 218 -4.52 -15.37 -9.09
N MET A 219 -5.15 -14.82 -10.13
CA MET A 219 -5.91 -15.62 -11.12
C MET A 219 -5.04 -16.68 -11.80
N ARG A 220 -3.78 -16.34 -12.15
CA ARG A 220 -2.84 -17.33 -12.72
C ARG A 220 -2.45 -18.41 -11.72
N GLY A 221 -2.41 -18.08 -10.43
CA GLY A 221 -2.21 -19.02 -9.34
C GLY A 221 -3.40 -19.95 -9.09
N GLY A 222 -4.51 -19.76 -9.80
CA GLY A 222 -5.74 -20.56 -9.65
C GLY A 222 -6.67 -20.07 -8.55
N GLU A 223 -6.43 -18.87 -8.02
CA GLU A 223 -7.24 -18.30 -6.95
C GLU A 223 -8.53 -17.64 -7.46
N ASP A 224 -9.61 -17.80 -6.70
CA ASP A 224 -10.76 -16.89 -6.80
C ASP A 224 -10.36 -15.55 -6.15
N ILE A 225 -10.00 -14.59 -7.00
CA ILE A 225 -9.50 -13.27 -6.55
C ILE A 225 -10.49 -12.53 -5.65
N TYR A 226 -11.77 -12.77 -5.80
CA TYR A 226 -12.82 -12.10 -5.01
C TYR A 226 -12.87 -12.66 -3.59
N THR A 227 -12.85 -13.98 -3.48
CA THR A 227 -12.83 -14.69 -2.20
C THR A 227 -11.51 -14.47 -1.47
N ALA A 228 -10.37 -14.55 -2.17
CA ALA A 228 -9.05 -14.30 -1.59
C ALA A 228 -8.95 -12.88 -1.03
N LEU A 229 -9.42 -11.88 -1.76
CA LEU A 229 -9.45 -10.48 -1.33
C LEU A 229 -10.26 -10.30 -0.03
N GLN A 230 -11.45 -10.92 0.03
CA GLN A 230 -12.32 -10.84 1.21
C GLN A 230 -11.74 -11.57 2.43
N LYS A 231 -11.02 -12.67 2.23
CA LYS A 231 -10.37 -13.42 3.32
C LYS A 231 -9.15 -12.70 3.88
N LEU A 232 -8.38 -12.03 3.02
CA LEU A 232 -7.24 -11.22 3.45
C LEU A 232 -7.69 -9.98 4.23
N GLY A 233 -8.72 -9.29 3.77
CA GLY A 233 -9.19 -8.05 4.36
C GLY A 233 -8.26 -6.86 4.08
N ASN A 234 -8.71 -5.65 4.41
CA ASN A 234 -7.98 -4.41 4.15
C ASN A 234 -6.62 -4.34 4.86
N ASP A 235 -6.57 -4.82 6.11
CA ASP A 235 -5.36 -4.68 6.95
C ASP A 235 -4.18 -5.54 6.46
N ALA A 236 -4.46 -6.68 5.84
CA ALA A 236 -3.41 -7.53 5.30
C ALA A 236 -2.88 -7.09 3.92
N ILE A 237 -3.49 -6.09 3.30
CA ILE A 237 -3.15 -5.62 1.96
C ILE A 237 -2.54 -4.21 2.05
N CYS A 238 -1.37 -3.99 1.42
CA CYS A 238 -0.78 -2.65 1.32
C CYS A 238 -1.29 -1.88 0.11
N GLU A 239 -1.23 -2.47 -1.08
CA GLU A 239 -1.72 -1.91 -2.35
C GLU A 239 -2.26 -3.03 -3.24
N ILE A 240 -3.00 -2.67 -4.28
CA ILE A 240 -3.58 -3.62 -5.25
C ILE A 240 -3.11 -3.30 -6.66
N HIS A 241 -2.44 -4.24 -7.31
CA HIS A 241 -2.24 -4.25 -8.75
C HIS A 241 -3.51 -4.69 -9.47
N LEU A 242 -4.05 -3.82 -10.30
CA LEU A 242 -5.09 -4.15 -11.27
C LEU A 242 -4.42 -4.56 -12.59
N LYS A 243 -4.23 -5.85 -12.76
CA LYS A 243 -3.55 -6.44 -13.90
C LYS A 243 -4.54 -7.15 -14.81
N PRO A 244 -4.66 -6.74 -16.08
CA PRO A 244 -5.54 -7.42 -17.01
C PRO A 244 -5.01 -8.82 -17.34
N GLU A 245 -5.91 -9.75 -17.56
CA GLU A 245 -5.56 -11.09 -18.03
C GLU A 245 -5.26 -11.06 -19.53
N GLY A 246 -4.08 -11.56 -19.91
CA GLY A 246 -3.63 -11.55 -21.31
C GLY A 246 -3.30 -10.16 -21.83
N ASN A 247 -3.56 -9.91 -23.12
CA ASN A 247 -3.33 -8.62 -23.79
C ASN A 247 -4.61 -7.78 -23.91
N ILE A 248 -5.55 -8.00 -23.00
CA ILE A 248 -6.86 -7.33 -23.00
C ILE A 248 -6.80 -6.17 -22.02
N HIS A 249 -7.45 -5.06 -22.33
CA HIS A 249 -7.57 -3.93 -21.42
C HIS A 249 -8.36 -4.30 -20.15
N PHE A 250 -7.94 -3.74 -19.01
CA PHE A 250 -8.63 -3.94 -17.75
C PHE A 250 -10.13 -3.58 -17.88
N GLY A 251 -10.98 -4.49 -17.41
CA GLY A 251 -12.44 -4.37 -17.54
C GLY A 251 -13.03 -4.89 -18.86
N LYS A 252 -12.23 -5.46 -19.76
CA LYS A 252 -12.70 -6.17 -20.97
C LYS A 252 -12.34 -7.66 -20.96
N GLY A 253 -11.65 -8.15 -19.93
CA GLY A 253 -11.24 -9.54 -19.76
C GLY A 253 -12.19 -10.33 -18.84
N LYS A 254 -11.64 -11.39 -18.22
CA LYS A 254 -12.38 -12.27 -17.30
C LYS A 254 -12.66 -11.64 -15.93
N THR A 255 -12.07 -10.50 -15.61
CA THR A 255 -12.29 -9.81 -14.33
C THR A 255 -13.73 -9.27 -14.32
N ASP A 256 -14.56 -9.82 -13.44
CA ASP A 256 -15.90 -9.34 -13.15
C ASP A 256 -15.81 -8.07 -12.31
N LEU A 257 -15.99 -6.89 -12.93
CA LEU A 257 -15.84 -5.60 -12.26
C LEU A 257 -16.87 -5.38 -11.14
N PRO A 258 -18.17 -5.68 -11.32
CA PRO A 258 -19.15 -5.62 -10.22
C PRO A 258 -18.76 -6.48 -9.01
N LYS A 259 -18.29 -7.71 -9.24
CA LYS A 259 -17.86 -8.60 -8.16
C LYS A 259 -16.59 -8.11 -7.47
N LEU A 260 -15.66 -7.52 -8.24
CA LEU A 260 -14.44 -6.91 -7.67
C LEU A 260 -14.78 -5.66 -6.85
N ALA A 261 -15.64 -4.78 -7.36
CA ALA A 261 -16.11 -3.61 -6.62
C ALA A 261 -16.75 -4.01 -5.29
N GLY A 262 -17.71 -4.95 -5.32
CA GLY A 262 -18.34 -5.45 -4.10
C GLY A 262 -17.37 -6.11 -3.11
N SER A 263 -16.28 -6.75 -3.61
CA SER A 263 -15.24 -7.32 -2.73
C SER A 263 -14.38 -6.23 -2.08
N LEU A 264 -14.03 -5.18 -2.83
CA LEU A 264 -13.30 -4.01 -2.30
C LEU A 264 -14.14 -3.27 -1.24
N ASP A 265 -15.43 -3.07 -1.50
CA ASP A 265 -16.35 -2.42 -0.56
C ASP A 265 -16.52 -3.25 0.73
N LYS A 266 -16.67 -4.56 0.60
CA LYS A 266 -16.84 -5.47 1.73
C LYS A 266 -15.66 -5.42 2.70
N ILE A 267 -14.43 -5.21 2.21
CA ILE A 267 -13.24 -5.07 3.06
C ILE A 267 -12.93 -3.62 3.43
N GLY A 268 -13.70 -2.64 2.95
CA GLY A 268 -13.46 -1.22 3.18
C GLY A 268 -12.14 -0.75 2.57
N TYR A 269 -11.79 -1.22 1.37
CA TYR A 269 -10.50 -0.88 0.76
C TYR A 269 -10.44 0.60 0.34
N ASP A 270 -9.49 1.34 0.87
CA ASP A 270 -9.33 2.79 0.72
C ASP A 270 -7.94 3.23 0.21
N LYS A 271 -7.07 2.26 -0.12
CA LYS A 271 -5.68 2.50 -0.57
C LYS A 271 -5.60 2.57 -2.09
N TRP A 272 -4.37 2.68 -2.61
CA TRP A 272 -4.12 2.81 -4.03
C TRP A 272 -4.52 1.57 -4.86
N LEU A 273 -5.21 1.81 -5.97
CA LEU A 273 -5.37 0.87 -7.07
C LEU A 273 -4.37 1.21 -8.16
N VAL A 274 -3.48 0.30 -8.46
CA VAL A 274 -2.33 0.53 -9.33
C VAL A 274 -2.46 -0.28 -10.61
N PHE A 275 -2.47 0.35 -11.76
CA PHE A 275 -2.44 -0.36 -13.03
C PHE A 275 -1.05 -0.97 -13.28
N GLU A 276 -0.98 -2.26 -13.52
CA GLU A 276 0.21 -2.95 -14.00
C GLU A 276 -0.05 -3.57 -15.38
N ALA A 277 0.79 -3.21 -16.37
CA ALA A 277 0.72 -3.80 -17.69
C ALA A 277 1.45 -5.15 -17.75
N ARG A 278 0.85 -6.12 -18.41
CA ARG A 278 1.53 -7.38 -18.72
C ARG A 278 2.31 -7.22 -20.03
N GLY A 279 3.63 -6.96 -19.91
CA GLY A 279 4.56 -7.08 -21.03
C GLY A 279 4.38 -6.10 -22.19
N GLY A 280 3.63 -5.04 -22.02
CA GLY A 280 3.44 -4.01 -23.03
C GLY A 280 4.54 -2.97 -22.94
N ILE A 281 5.58 -3.08 -23.77
CA ILE A 281 6.54 -2.00 -23.94
C ILE A 281 5.91 -0.98 -24.88
N THR A 282 5.61 0.19 -24.37
CA THR A 282 4.94 1.25 -25.14
C THR A 282 5.88 2.37 -25.56
N ASN A 283 7.18 2.29 -25.23
CA ASN A 283 8.20 3.29 -25.58
C ASN A 283 7.72 4.73 -25.32
N GLY A 284 7.11 4.97 -24.16
CA GLY A 284 6.54 6.28 -23.80
C GLY A 284 5.15 6.57 -24.38
N ASP A 285 4.51 5.64 -25.09
CA ASP A 285 3.12 5.76 -25.50
C ASP A 285 2.19 5.55 -24.28
N THR A 286 1.30 6.51 -24.05
CA THR A 286 0.36 6.47 -22.91
C THR A 286 -0.98 5.78 -23.25
N LYS A 287 -1.27 5.51 -24.52
CA LYS A 287 -2.58 4.99 -24.95
C LYS A 287 -3.02 3.73 -24.24
N LEU A 288 -2.10 2.77 -24.04
CA LEU A 288 -2.41 1.56 -23.30
C LEU A 288 -2.85 1.88 -21.86
N SER A 289 -2.11 2.77 -21.20
CA SER A 289 -2.40 3.18 -19.83
C SER A 289 -3.70 3.97 -19.73
N GLU A 290 -3.99 4.86 -20.69
CA GLU A 290 -5.24 5.63 -20.77
C GLU A 290 -6.46 4.71 -20.95
N GLU A 291 -6.39 3.70 -21.82
CA GLU A 291 -7.48 2.73 -22.00
C GLU A 291 -7.72 1.89 -20.75
N ASN A 292 -6.65 1.49 -20.05
CA ASN A 292 -6.78 0.75 -18.79
C ASN A 292 -7.32 1.65 -17.67
N LEU A 293 -6.96 2.93 -17.64
CA LEU A 293 -7.53 3.90 -16.70
C LEU A 293 -9.06 4.04 -16.85
N LYS A 294 -9.59 3.96 -18.08
CA LYS A 294 -11.05 3.94 -18.29
C LYS A 294 -11.70 2.74 -17.60
N GLY A 295 -11.07 1.56 -17.68
CA GLY A 295 -11.53 0.35 -16.97
C GLY A 295 -11.46 0.50 -15.46
N MET A 296 -10.39 1.09 -14.93
CA MET A 296 -10.24 1.36 -13.49
C MET A 296 -11.28 2.37 -12.98
N LYS A 297 -11.54 3.45 -13.74
CA LYS A 297 -12.60 4.42 -13.41
C LYS A 297 -13.98 3.76 -13.42
N LYS A 298 -14.23 2.82 -14.35
CA LYS A 298 -15.47 2.03 -14.35
C LYS A 298 -15.58 1.16 -13.09
N LEU A 299 -14.49 0.51 -12.64
CA LEU A 299 -14.48 -0.24 -11.38
C LEU A 299 -14.83 0.68 -10.19
N VAL A 300 -14.21 1.86 -10.12
CA VAL A 300 -14.47 2.82 -9.03
C VAL A 300 -15.93 3.29 -9.04
N ALA A 301 -16.50 3.56 -10.21
CA ALA A 301 -17.89 3.96 -10.35
C ALA A 301 -18.92 2.87 -9.95
N LEU A 302 -18.49 1.61 -9.89
CA LEU A 302 -19.30 0.48 -9.42
C LEU A 302 -19.24 0.28 -7.91
N ARG A 303 -18.30 0.93 -7.22
CA ARG A 303 -18.20 0.87 -5.76
C ARG A 303 -19.34 1.67 -5.13
N LYS A 304 -19.86 1.14 -4.04
CA LYS A 304 -20.89 1.84 -3.26
C LYS A 304 -20.23 2.90 -2.39
N GLU A 305 -20.83 4.07 -2.37
CA GLU A 305 -20.49 5.14 -1.45
C GLU A 305 -20.85 4.80 0.00
#